data_4167ed1ff2573d68f549db98f77dd397
#
_entry.id   4167ed1ff2573d68f549db98f77dd397
#
_cell.length_a   1.000
_cell.length_b   1.000
_cell.length_c   1.000
_cell.angle_alpha   90.00
_cell.angle_beta   90.00
_cell.angle_gamma   90.00
#
_symmetry.space_group_name_H-M   'P 1'
#
loop_
_entity.id
_entity.type
_entity.pdbx_description
1 polymer ?
#
loop_
_entity_poly.entity_id
_entity_poly.type
_entity_poly.pdbx_seq_one_letter_code
_entity_poly.pdbx_strand_id
1 'polypeptide(L)'
;VNLLVTGGCGFIGSAVVRLAVARGHRVTNLDALTYAGRPENVAEVARNPLYRFVHADIRDRGAVERIMAETAPDAVMHLAAESHVDRSIDGPGDFIATNITGTYTLLEAARGHWQRAGRPETFRFHHISTDEVYGSLGPTGLFTETTPYDPRSPYSASKAASDHLVRAWYHTYGLPVVLTNCSNNYGPYHFPEKLIPKVILNALHGRAIPVYGRGENVRDWLYVEDHADALLLAVARGEPGRSYNIGGHNERRNIDLVHTICDIIDEMAPRRDGPYRDLVEFVTDRPGHDARYAIDPARITRELG
;
A
#
# COMPACT_ATOMS: atom_id res chain seq x y z
N VAL A 1 0.70 19.70 -10.93
CA VAL A 1 -0.37 19.28 -10.01
C VAL A 1 0.17 19.34 -8.59
N ASN A 2 -0.66 19.80 -7.65
CA ASN A 2 -0.34 19.87 -6.23
C ASN A 2 -0.96 18.64 -5.53
N LEU A 3 -0.13 17.73 -5.01
CA LEU A 3 -0.54 16.49 -4.40
C LEU A 3 -0.37 16.54 -2.87
N LEU A 4 -1.40 16.14 -2.14
CA LEU A 4 -1.26 15.76 -0.73
C LEU A 4 -1.13 14.24 -0.66
N VAL A 5 0.05 13.73 -0.29
CA VAL A 5 0.31 12.30 -0.12
C VAL A 5 0.36 12.00 1.37
N THR A 6 -0.47 11.09 1.85
CA THR A 6 -0.41 10.61 3.23
C THR A 6 0.34 9.29 3.31
N GLY A 7 1.15 9.08 4.34
CA GLY A 7 1.99 7.89 4.47
C GLY A 7 3.20 7.87 3.51
N GLY A 8 3.66 9.05 3.08
CA GLY A 8 4.71 9.17 2.08
C GLY A 8 6.12 8.85 2.58
N CYS A 9 6.32 8.59 3.88
CA CYS A 9 7.57 8.06 4.42
C CYS A 9 7.57 6.53 4.54
N GLY A 10 6.44 5.88 4.26
CA GLY A 10 6.32 4.42 4.17
C GLY A 10 6.91 3.87 2.88
N PHE A 11 6.85 2.55 2.71
CA PHE A 11 7.41 1.83 1.57
C PHE A 11 6.83 2.30 0.22
N ILE A 12 5.54 2.05 -0.02
CA ILE A 12 4.87 2.42 -1.28
C ILE A 12 4.76 3.95 -1.40
N GLY A 13 4.40 4.64 -0.30
CA GLY A 13 4.24 6.09 -0.28
C GLY A 13 5.52 6.83 -0.68
N SER A 14 6.69 6.36 -0.26
CA SER A 14 7.97 6.97 -0.63
C SER A 14 8.29 6.82 -2.12
N ALA A 15 7.93 5.70 -2.74
CA ALA A 15 8.06 5.53 -4.19
C ALA A 15 7.16 6.51 -4.95
N VAL A 16 5.90 6.66 -4.51
CA VAL A 16 4.97 7.67 -5.07
C VAL A 16 5.52 9.08 -4.93
N VAL A 17 6.01 9.45 -3.75
CA VAL A 17 6.58 10.80 -3.49
C VAL A 17 7.78 11.08 -4.40
N ARG A 18 8.76 10.15 -4.46
CA ARG A 18 9.95 10.31 -5.30
C ARG A 18 9.57 10.46 -6.78
N LEU A 19 8.73 9.58 -7.28
CA LEU A 19 8.29 9.59 -8.68
C LEU A 19 7.48 10.85 -9.02
N ALA A 20 6.56 11.26 -8.14
CA ALA A 20 5.76 12.47 -8.34
C ALA A 20 6.63 13.74 -8.41
N VAL A 21 7.60 13.88 -7.50
CA VAL A 21 8.54 15.01 -7.50
C VAL A 21 9.42 14.97 -8.76
N ALA A 22 9.91 13.81 -9.17
CA ALA A 22 10.69 13.64 -10.41
C ALA A 22 9.89 14.03 -11.67
N ARG A 23 8.58 13.85 -11.65
CA ARG A 23 7.66 14.28 -12.73
C ARG A 23 7.21 15.74 -12.64
N GLY A 24 7.78 16.52 -11.72
CA GLY A 24 7.51 17.95 -11.57
C GLY A 24 6.21 18.27 -10.82
N HIS A 25 5.62 17.32 -10.10
CA HIS A 25 4.49 17.58 -9.23
C HIS A 25 4.96 18.21 -7.91
N ARG A 26 4.18 19.15 -7.38
CA ARG A 26 4.36 19.65 -6.01
C ARG A 26 3.75 18.61 -5.06
N VAL A 27 4.52 18.16 -4.08
CA VAL A 27 4.10 17.13 -3.14
C VAL A 27 4.19 17.64 -1.71
N THR A 28 3.08 17.64 -1.01
CA THR A 28 3.06 17.72 0.46
C THR A 28 2.90 16.30 0.99
N ASN A 29 3.93 15.81 1.68
CA ASN A 29 3.95 14.52 2.32
C ASN A 29 3.52 14.65 3.78
N LEU A 30 2.37 14.12 4.15
CA LEU A 30 1.87 14.04 5.51
C LEU A 30 2.13 12.63 6.06
N ASP A 31 2.95 12.51 7.10
CA ASP A 31 3.28 11.22 7.71
C ASP A 31 3.40 11.36 9.23
N ALA A 32 2.90 10.38 9.96
CA ALA A 32 2.98 10.34 11.42
C ALA A 32 4.31 9.75 11.94
N LEU A 33 5.16 9.25 11.04
CA LEU A 33 6.44 8.60 11.35
C LEU A 33 6.27 7.49 12.40
N THR A 34 5.27 6.63 12.20
CA THR A 34 5.10 5.42 13.00
C THR A 34 6.24 4.44 12.71
N TYR A 35 6.16 3.22 13.22
CA TYR A 35 7.26 2.25 13.14
C TYR A 35 7.81 1.97 11.73
N ALA A 36 7.01 2.10 10.68
CA ALA A 36 7.39 1.85 9.29
C ALA A 36 7.66 3.13 8.47
N GLY A 37 7.30 4.29 8.98
CA GLY A 37 7.54 5.58 8.34
C GLY A 37 8.98 6.06 8.60
N ARG A 38 9.79 6.14 7.54
CA ARG A 38 11.21 6.52 7.62
C ARG A 38 11.49 7.73 6.72
N PRO A 39 11.93 8.88 7.28
CA PRO A 39 12.31 10.05 6.47
C PRO A 39 13.41 9.74 5.44
N GLU A 40 14.27 8.77 5.74
CA GLU A 40 15.34 8.31 4.85
C GLU A 40 14.80 7.78 3.52
N ASN A 41 13.59 7.24 3.49
CA ASN A 41 12.95 6.71 2.27
C ASN A 41 12.68 7.80 1.21
N VAL A 42 12.67 9.06 1.61
CA VAL A 42 12.45 10.24 0.75
C VAL A 42 13.63 11.20 0.74
N ALA A 43 14.80 10.77 1.24
CA ALA A 43 15.99 11.62 1.34
C ALA A 43 16.41 12.24 -0.01
N GLU A 44 16.24 11.51 -1.11
CA GLU A 44 16.57 11.97 -2.47
C GLU A 44 15.82 13.24 -2.86
N VAL A 45 14.62 13.43 -2.38
CA VAL A 45 13.75 14.57 -2.70
C VAL A 45 13.63 15.58 -1.55
N ALA A 46 14.23 15.33 -0.40
CA ALA A 46 14.06 16.13 0.82
C ALA A 46 14.44 17.61 0.64
N ARG A 47 15.35 17.92 -0.28
CA ARG A 47 15.80 19.29 -0.59
C ARG A 47 15.17 19.86 -1.88
N ASN A 48 14.29 19.11 -2.54
CA ASN A 48 13.64 19.57 -3.76
C ASN A 48 12.59 20.65 -3.41
N PRO A 49 12.56 21.80 -4.09
CA PRO A 49 11.59 22.87 -3.81
C PRO A 49 10.13 22.47 -4.08
N LEU A 50 9.89 21.38 -4.79
CA LEU A 50 8.56 20.81 -5.01
C LEU A 50 8.12 19.89 -3.88
N TYR A 51 8.98 19.53 -2.94
CA TYR A 51 8.68 18.64 -1.82
C TYR A 51 8.55 19.41 -0.50
N ARG A 52 7.47 19.10 0.24
CA ARG A 52 7.26 19.57 1.61
C ARG A 52 6.88 18.39 2.50
N PHE A 53 7.59 18.22 3.61
CA PHE A 53 7.21 17.25 4.65
C PHE A 53 6.39 17.93 5.75
N VAL A 54 5.37 17.24 6.23
CA VAL A 54 4.55 17.64 7.38
C VAL A 54 4.40 16.44 8.32
N HIS A 55 4.95 16.55 9.53
CA HIS A 55 4.77 15.55 10.57
C HIS A 55 3.38 15.73 11.20
N ALA A 56 2.45 14.85 10.89
CA ALA A 56 1.09 14.87 11.43
C ALA A 56 0.43 13.48 11.32
N ASP A 57 -0.55 13.25 12.17
CA ASP A 57 -1.37 12.03 12.15
C ASP A 57 -2.68 12.31 11.42
N ILE A 58 -3.10 11.41 10.53
CA ILE A 58 -4.38 11.50 9.82
C ILE A 58 -5.60 11.43 10.75
N ARG A 59 -5.42 10.95 11.99
CA ARG A 59 -6.46 10.93 13.03
C ARG A 59 -6.68 12.31 13.67
N ASP A 60 -5.69 13.20 13.57
CA ASP A 60 -5.81 14.58 14.07
C ASP A 60 -6.56 15.46 13.06
N ARG A 61 -7.86 15.60 13.29
CA ARG A 61 -8.77 16.38 12.44
C ARG A 61 -8.28 17.82 12.25
N GLY A 62 -7.84 18.49 13.34
CA GLY A 62 -7.41 19.88 13.27
C GLY A 62 -6.14 20.06 12.42
N ALA A 63 -5.18 19.12 12.56
CA ALA A 63 -3.98 19.11 11.73
C ALA A 63 -4.33 18.87 10.26
N VAL A 64 -5.16 17.87 9.96
CA VAL A 64 -5.56 17.53 8.58
C VAL A 64 -6.31 18.68 7.91
N GLU A 65 -7.28 19.30 8.58
CA GLU A 65 -8.04 20.45 8.05
C GLU A 65 -7.11 21.65 7.78
N ARG A 66 -6.18 21.95 8.68
CA ARG A 66 -5.18 23.01 8.50
C ARG A 66 -4.28 22.75 7.30
N ILE A 67 -3.70 21.52 7.20
CA ILE A 67 -2.82 21.14 6.10
C ILE A 67 -3.57 21.24 4.76
N MET A 68 -4.80 20.74 4.70
CA MET A 68 -5.66 20.84 3.52
C MET A 68 -5.88 22.28 3.08
N ALA A 69 -6.12 23.19 4.03
CA ALA A 69 -6.32 24.61 3.74
C ALA A 69 -5.03 25.31 3.29
N GLU A 70 -3.89 25.01 3.95
CA GLU A 70 -2.60 25.62 3.62
C GLU A 70 -2.06 25.18 2.26
N THR A 71 -2.27 23.91 1.91
CA THR A 71 -1.68 23.33 0.70
C THR A 71 -2.60 23.40 -0.50
N ALA A 72 -3.89 23.52 -0.29
CA ALA A 72 -4.92 23.56 -1.35
C ALA A 72 -4.65 22.52 -2.47
N PRO A 73 -4.63 21.20 -2.15
CA PRO A 73 -4.21 20.20 -3.10
C PRO A 73 -5.23 20.02 -4.24
N ASP A 74 -4.71 19.75 -5.44
CA ASP A 74 -5.53 19.34 -6.59
C ASP A 74 -5.97 17.87 -6.45
N ALA A 75 -5.17 17.07 -5.73
CA ALA A 75 -5.53 15.68 -5.42
C ALA A 75 -4.93 15.23 -4.07
N VAL A 76 -5.64 14.31 -3.42
CA VAL A 76 -5.19 13.59 -2.22
C VAL A 76 -4.90 12.15 -2.62
N MET A 77 -3.69 11.66 -2.32
CA MET A 77 -3.31 10.24 -2.45
C MET A 77 -3.16 9.66 -1.04
N HIS A 78 -4.10 8.81 -0.65
CA HIS A 78 -4.20 8.30 0.71
C HIS A 78 -3.57 6.92 0.84
N LEU A 79 -2.28 6.89 1.27
CA LEU A 79 -1.51 5.67 1.52
C LEU A 79 -1.24 5.40 3.01
N ALA A 80 -1.48 6.38 3.89
CA ALA A 80 -1.29 6.20 5.33
C ALA A 80 -2.23 5.10 5.86
N ALA A 81 -1.66 4.06 6.45
CA ALA A 81 -2.39 2.94 7.03
C ALA A 81 -1.52 2.13 7.98
N GLU A 82 -2.12 1.50 8.98
CA GLU A 82 -1.54 0.34 9.62
C GLU A 82 -1.69 -0.87 8.68
N SER A 83 -0.60 -1.64 8.44
CA SER A 83 -0.57 -2.61 7.33
C SER A 83 0.03 -3.98 7.67
N HIS A 84 0.44 -4.25 8.91
CA HIS A 84 1.02 -5.52 9.31
C HIS A 84 -0.03 -6.47 9.87
N VAL A 85 -0.35 -7.55 9.13
CA VAL A 85 -1.43 -8.47 9.50
C VAL A 85 -1.25 -9.05 10.90
N ASP A 86 -0.03 -9.55 11.23
CA ASP A 86 0.22 -10.17 12.55
C ASP A 86 -0.02 -9.15 13.68
N ARG A 87 0.44 -7.89 13.53
CA ARG A 87 0.14 -6.81 14.48
C ARG A 87 -1.35 -6.52 14.60
N SER A 88 -2.12 -6.71 13.52
CA SER A 88 -3.58 -6.52 13.56
C SER A 88 -4.30 -7.58 14.39
N ILE A 89 -3.71 -8.77 14.49
CA ILE A 89 -4.23 -9.86 15.32
C ILE A 89 -3.99 -9.55 16.80
N ASP A 90 -2.79 -9.06 17.14
CA ASP A 90 -2.40 -8.75 18.51
C ASP A 90 -3.03 -7.46 19.03
N GLY A 91 -3.21 -6.45 18.17
CA GLY A 91 -3.71 -5.11 18.55
C GLY A 91 -4.59 -4.47 17.48
N PRO A 92 -5.83 -4.93 17.25
CA PRO A 92 -6.69 -4.44 16.18
C PRO A 92 -7.14 -2.98 16.34
N GLY A 93 -7.07 -2.42 17.54
CA GLY A 93 -7.53 -1.06 17.84
C GLY A 93 -6.84 0.02 17.01
N ASP A 94 -5.53 -0.08 16.80
CA ASP A 94 -4.76 0.88 16.01
C ASP A 94 -5.17 0.84 14.53
N PHE A 95 -5.52 -0.34 14.01
CA PHE A 95 -6.02 -0.52 12.65
C PHE A 95 -7.39 0.14 12.45
N ILE A 96 -8.29 0.01 13.42
CA ILE A 96 -9.59 0.70 13.40
C ILE A 96 -9.38 2.21 13.46
N ALA A 97 -8.58 2.69 14.41
CA ALA A 97 -8.34 4.11 14.60
C ALA A 97 -7.67 4.74 13.37
N THR A 98 -6.65 4.10 12.80
CA THR A 98 -5.90 4.66 11.67
C THR A 98 -6.64 4.44 10.34
N ASN A 99 -6.99 3.18 10.02
CA ASN A 99 -7.51 2.86 8.70
C ASN A 99 -8.97 3.29 8.51
N ILE A 100 -9.78 3.25 9.56
CA ILE A 100 -11.20 3.65 9.46
C ILE A 100 -11.38 5.11 9.87
N THR A 101 -11.06 5.46 11.13
CA THR A 101 -11.29 6.82 11.63
C THR A 101 -10.38 7.84 10.95
N GLY A 102 -9.10 7.50 10.69
CA GLY A 102 -8.19 8.38 9.93
C GLY A 102 -8.66 8.62 8.50
N THR A 103 -9.14 7.57 7.81
CA THR A 103 -9.75 7.72 6.47
C THR A 103 -10.98 8.61 6.50
N TYR A 104 -11.87 8.42 7.48
CA TYR A 104 -13.03 9.31 7.68
C TYR A 104 -12.59 10.78 7.86
N THR A 105 -11.60 11.03 8.68
CA THR A 105 -11.06 12.39 8.92
C THR A 105 -10.55 13.02 7.63
N LEU A 106 -9.80 12.29 6.83
CA LEU A 106 -9.31 12.77 5.53
C LEU A 106 -10.43 13.02 4.54
N LEU A 107 -11.44 12.14 4.47
CA LEU A 107 -12.59 12.28 3.59
C LEU A 107 -13.39 13.56 3.93
N GLU A 108 -13.63 13.86 5.21
CA GLU A 108 -14.33 15.08 5.62
C GLU A 108 -13.52 16.33 5.30
N ALA A 109 -12.22 16.33 5.55
CA ALA A 109 -11.35 17.46 5.22
C ALA A 109 -11.27 17.68 3.71
N ALA A 110 -11.13 16.62 2.92
CA ALA A 110 -11.11 16.67 1.46
C ALA A 110 -12.46 17.17 0.89
N ARG A 111 -13.58 16.68 1.42
CA ARG A 111 -14.91 17.14 1.04
C ARG A 111 -15.09 18.63 1.32
N GLY A 112 -14.70 19.08 2.52
CA GLY A 112 -14.77 20.49 2.89
C GLY A 112 -13.89 21.38 2.01
N HIS A 113 -12.67 20.94 1.69
CA HIS A 113 -11.77 21.62 0.77
C HIS A 113 -12.38 21.70 -0.64
N TRP A 114 -12.80 20.58 -1.21
CA TRP A 114 -13.41 20.50 -2.53
C TRP A 114 -14.66 21.39 -2.66
N GLN A 115 -15.52 21.44 -1.64
CA GLN A 115 -16.69 22.32 -1.63
C GLN A 115 -16.32 23.79 -1.61
N ARG A 116 -15.35 24.19 -0.76
CA ARG A 116 -14.85 25.58 -0.72
C ARG A 116 -14.17 26.03 -2.01
N ALA A 117 -13.54 25.11 -2.72
CA ALA A 117 -12.92 25.35 -4.03
C ALA A 117 -13.94 25.42 -5.19
N GLY A 118 -15.24 25.31 -4.93
CA GLY A 118 -16.27 25.36 -5.95
C GLY A 118 -16.54 24.03 -6.65
N ARG A 119 -16.18 22.92 -6.03
CA ARG A 119 -16.39 21.55 -6.54
C ARG A 119 -15.73 21.28 -7.90
N PRO A 120 -14.42 21.55 -8.06
CA PRO A 120 -13.75 21.31 -9.34
C PRO A 120 -13.82 19.85 -9.76
N GLU A 121 -14.18 19.58 -11.00
CA GLU A 121 -14.26 18.22 -11.57
C GLU A 121 -12.89 17.53 -11.66
N THR A 122 -11.82 18.33 -11.67
CA THR A 122 -10.43 17.84 -11.73
C THR A 122 -9.90 17.35 -10.39
N PHE A 123 -10.55 17.69 -9.26
CA PHE A 123 -10.15 17.19 -7.94
C PHE A 123 -10.25 15.66 -7.88
N ARG A 124 -9.30 15.02 -7.19
CA ARG A 124 -9.33 13.57 -6.92
C ARG A 124 -9.00 13.27 -5.47
N PHE A 125 -9.80 12.40 -4.87
CA PHE A 125 -9.42 11.67 -3.66
C PHE A 125 -9.10 10.23 -4.05
N HIS A 126 -7.81 9.89 -4.14
CA HIS A 126 -7.36 8.55 -4.48
C HIS A 126 -7.06 7.76 -3.22
N HIS A 127 -7.82 6.71 -2.98
CA HIS A 127 -7.63 5.78 -1.87
C HIS A 127 -6.90 4.53 -2.33
N ILE A 128 -5.79 4.23 -1.67
CA ILE A 128 -4.97 3.05 -1.98
C ILE A 128 -5.31 1.93 -0.99
N SER A 129 -5.82 0.83 -1.50
CA SER A 129 -6.25 -0.36 -0.78
C SER A 129 -5.42 -1.60 -1.16
N THR A 130 -5.90 -2.76 -0.86
CA THR A 130 -5.22 -4.06 -1.00
C THR A 130 -6.16 -5.10 -1.59
N ASP A 131 -5.64 -6.12 -2.24
CA ASP A 131 -6.37 -7.29 -2.70
C ASP A 131 -6.86 -8.19 -1.55
N GLU A 132 -6.27 -8.04 -0.36
CA GLU A 132 -6.68 -8.80 0.84
C GLU A 132 -8.15 -8.54 1.26
N VAL A 133 -8.77 -7.46 0.77
CA VAL A 133 -10.20 -7.18 1.01
C VAL A 133 -11.13 -8.18 0.32
N TYR A 134 -10.64 -8.85 -0.73
CA TYR A 134 -11.43 -9.84 -1.48
C TYR A 134 -11.46 -11.23 -0.81
N GLY A 135 -10.61 -11.48 0.19
CA GLY A 135 -10.50 -12.77 0.87
C GLY A 135 -9.53 -13.73 0.17
N SER A 136 -9.84 -15.02 0.17
CA SER A 136 -8.96 -16.07 -0.34
C SER A 136 -9.51 -16.77 -1.56
N LEU A 137 -8.70 -16.88 -2.61
CA LEU A 137 -9.03 -17.69 -3.79
C LEU A 137 -8.76 -19.18 -3.55
N GLY A 138 -9.48 -20.00 -4.30
CA GLY A 138 -9.13 -21.40 -4.53
C GLY A 138 -7.93 -21.53 -5.48
N PRO A 139 -7.71 -22.75 -6.03
CA PRO A 139 -6.55 -23.01 -6.90
C PRO A 139 -6.57 -22.25 -8.23
N THR A 140 -7.72 -21.72 -8.65
CA THR A 140 -7.91 -21.02 -9.91
C THR A 140 -8.68 -19.71 -9.72
N GLY A 141 -8.77 -18.90 -10.77
CA GLY A 141 -9.51 -17.64 -10.80
C GLY A 141 -8.64 -16.43 -10.40
N LEU A 142 -9.21 -15.24 -10.60
CA LEU A 142 -8.59 -13.95 -10.28
C LEU A 142 -9.63 -13.07 -9.59
N PHE A 143 -9.18 -12.23 -8.65
CA PHE A 143 -10.01 -11.15 -8.12
C PHE A 143 -10.20 -10.06 -9.17
N THR A 144 -11.43 -9.72 -9.46
CA THR A 144 -11.82 -8.57 -10.28
C THR A 144 -12.39 -7.47 -9.40
N GLU A 145 -12.56 -6.27 -9.93
CA GLU A 145 -13.16 -5.15 -9.18
C GLU A 145 -14.65 -5.35 -8.85
N THR A 146 -15.24 -6.41 -9.37
CA THR A 146 -16.63 -6.84 -9.04
C THR A 146 -16.68 -8.00 -8.07
N THR A 147 -15.54 -8.56 -7.68
CA THR A 147 -15.47 -9.62 -6.67
C THR A 147 -16.00 -9.08 -5.33
N PRO A 148 -16.96 -9.76 -4.67
CA PRO A 148 -17.41 -9.38 -3.33
C PRO A 148 -16.27 -9.39 -2.32
N TYR A 149 -16.30 -8.46 -1.36
CA TYR A 149 -15.33 -8.43 -0.26
C TYR A 149 -15.62 -9.54 0.76
N ASP A 150 -14.56 -10.28 1.16
CA ASP A 150 -14.58 -11.34 2.19
C ASP A 150 -13.32 -11.26 3.06
N PRO A 151 -13.04 -10.09 3.72
CA PRO A 151 -11.81 -9.89 4.48
C PRO A 151 -11.72 -10.84 5.69
N ARG A 152 -10.54 -11.47 5.92
CA ARG A 152 -10.36 -12.53 6.92
C ARG A 152 -9.36 -12.18 8.03
N SER A 153 -8.85 -10.95 8.05
CA SER A 153 -7.99 -10.45 9.13
C SER A 153 -8.50 -9.09 9.63
N PRO A 154 -8.17 -8.66 10.86
CA PRO A 154 -8.51 -7.31 11.32
C PRO A 154 -7.94 -6.21 10.40
N TYR A 155 -6.75 -6.41 9.82
CA TYR A 155 -6.19 -5.51 8.82
C TYR A 155 -7.08 -5.43 7.58
N SER A 156 -7.33 -6.55 6.90
CA SER A 156 -8.13 -6.55 5.67
C SER A 156 -9.57 -6.06 5.92
N ALA A 157 -10.16 -6.38 7.07
CA ALA A 157 -11.47 -5.86 7.48
C ALA A 157 -11.46 -4.34 7.66
N SER A 158 -10.40 -3.76 8.26
CA SER A 158 -10.26 -2.31 8.40
C SER A 158 -10.08 -1.61 7.05
N LYS A 159 -9.35 -2.23 6.10
CA LYS A 159 -9.20 -1.73 4.73
C LYS A 159 -10.51 -1.82 3.95
N ALA A 160 -11.24 -2.92 4.04
CA ALA A 160 -12.57 -3.07 3.43
C ALA A 160 -13.55 -2.01 3.97
N ALA A 161 -13.53 -1.74 5.27
CA ALA A 161 -14.35 -0.69 5.87
C ALA A 161 -14.00 0.70 5.31
N SER A 162 -12.71 1.03 5.19
CA SER A 162 -12.29 2.31 4.59
C SER A 162 -12.66 2.42 3.11
N ASP A 163 -12.56 1.35 2.33
CA ASP A 163 -13.01 1.30 0.94
C ASP A 163 -14.52 1.62 0.82
N HIS A 164 -15.33 1.05 1.72
CA HIS A 164 -16.76 1.34 1.77
C HIS A 164 -17.06 2.80 2.16
N LEU A 165 -16.30 3.39 3.08
CA LEU A 165 -16.42 4.82 3.39
C LEU A 165 -16.12 5.68 2.17
N VAL A 166 -15.02 5.41 1.46
CA VAL A 166 -14.62 6.15 0.25
C VAL A 166 -15.72 6.09 -0.81
N ARG A 167 -16.27 4.90 -1.07
CA ARG A 167 -17.39 4.74 -2.01
C ARG A 167 -18.65 5.46 -1.55
N ALA A 168 -18.96 5.45 -0.24
CA ALA A 168 -20.10 6.16 0.32
C ALA A 168 -19.98 7.68 0.13
N TRP A 169 -18.78 8.26 0.29
CA TRP A 169 -18.54 9.69 0.04
C TRP A 169 -18.76 10.10 -1.41
N TYR A 170 -18.42 9.23 -2.35
CA TYR A 170 -18.77 9.45 -3.76
C TYR A 170 -20.29 9.43 -3.98
N HIS A 171 -20.95 8.36 -3.57
CA HIS A 171 -22.39 8.19 -3.83
C HIS A 171 -23.27 9.18 -3.09
N THR A 172 -22.89 9.55 -1.85
CA THR A 172 -23.71 10.44 -1.01
C THR A 172 -23.43 11.92 -1.27
N TYR A 173 -22.18 12.28 -1.44
CA TYR A 173 -21.77 13.69 -1.50
C TYR A 173 -21.21 14.11 -2.87
N GLY A 174 -20.99 13.18 -3.78
CA GLY A 174 -20.39 13.42 -5.09
C GLY A 174 -18.89 13.73 -5.06
N LEU A 175 -18.20 13.44 -3.95
CA LEU A 175 -16.75 13.67 -3.87
C LEU A 175 -16.04 12.82 -4.94
N PRO A 176 -15.20 13.41 -5.84
CA PRO A 176 -14.56 12.67 -6.92
C PRO A 176 -13.47 11.72 -6.37
N VAL A 177 -13.84 10.49 -6.07
CA VAL A 177 -12.93 9.46 -5.53
C VAL A 177 -12.48 8.50 -6.62
N VAL A 178 -11.25 7.99 -6.48
CA VAL A 178 -10.72 6.82 -7.19
C VAL A 178 -10.21 5.85 -6.15
N LEU A 179 -10.42 4.56 -6.34
CA LEU A 179 -9.95 3.51 -5.44
C LEU A 179 -9.08 2.53 -6.21
N THR A 180 -7.95 2.13 -5.62
CA THR A 180 -7.10 1.08 -6.19
C THR A 180 -6.86 -0.03 -5.18
N ASN A 181 -6.93 -1.29 -5.64
CA ASN A 181 -6.57 -2.47 -4.86
C ASN A 181 -5.32 -3.09 -5.48
N CYS A 182 -4.24 -3.22 -4.72
CA CYS A 182 -2.98 -3.75 -5.23
C CYS A 182 -2.66 -5.13 -4.67
N SER A 183 -1.88 -5.90 -5.43
CA SER A 183 -1.24 -7.12 -4.99
C SER A 183 -0.02 -6.84 -4.08
N ASN A 184 0.69 -7.89 -3.64
CA ASN A 184 1.84 -7.76 -2.76
C ASN A 184 2.98 -6.99 -3.44
N ASN A 185 3.47 -5.95 -2.77
CA ASN A 185 4.56 -5.13 -3.30
C ASN A 185 5.92 -5.61 -2.83
N TYR A 186 6.96 -5.42 -3.68
CA TYR A 186 8.36 -5.60 -3.33
C TYR A 186 9.23 -4.52 -3.97
N GLY A 187 10.43 -4.31 -3.43
CA GLY A 187 11.39 -3.36 -3.99
C GLY A 187 12.15 -2.55 -2.95
N PRO A 188 12.84 -1.48 -3.36
CA PRO A 188 13.60 -0.60 -2.49
C PRO A 188 12.77 -0.01 -1.35
N TYR A 189 13.39 0.11 -0.16
CA TYR A 189 12.76 0.66 1.06
C TYR A 189 11.63 -0.21 1.65
N HIS A 190 11.48 -1.48 1.22
CA HIS A 190 10.54 -2.40 1.82
C HIS A 190 10.91 -2.66 3.28
N PHE A 191 9.96 -2.47 4.21
CA PHE A 191 10.23 -2.53 5.65
C PHE A 191 10.65 -3.95 6.09
N PRO A 192 11.68 -4.09 6.96
CA PRO A 192 12.33 -5.38 7.28
C PRO A 192 11.46 -6.47 7.90
N GLU A 193 10.26 -6.17 8.38
CA GLU A 193 9.33 -7.17 8.92
C GLU A 193 8.63 -8.00 7.84
N LYS A 194 8.61 -7.51 6.59
CA LYS A 194 7.93 -8.18 5.47
C LYS A 194 8.79 -9.32 4.90
N LEU A 195 8.15 -10.27 4.20
CA LEU A 195 8.76 -11.53 3.77
C LEU A 195 10.11 -11.33 3.06
N ILE A 196 10.14 -10.62 1.95
CA ILE A 196 11.34 -10.49 1.11
C ILE A 196 12.52 -9.88 1.88
N PRO A 197 12.42 -8.68 2.48
CA PRO A 197 13.55 -8.10 3.19
C PRO A 197 13.93 -8.92 4.44
N LYS A 198 12.97 -9.56 5.11
CA LYS A 198 13.25 -10.44 6.26
C LYS A 198 14.08 -11.66 5.85
N VAL A 199 13.73 -12.30 4.71
CA VAL A 199 14.51 -13.43 4.16
C VAL A 199 15.94 -12.97 3.84
N ILE A 200 16.10 -11.86 3.11
CA ILE A 200 17.41 -11.32 2.73
C ILE A 200 18.26 -11.03 3.98
N LEU A 201 17.72 -10.32 4.96
CA LEU A 201 18.45 -9.94 6.16
C LEU A 201 18.82 -11.18 7.01
N ASN A 202 17.90 -12.12 7.18
CA ASN A 202 18.19 -13.33 7.93
C ASN A 202 19.25 -14.18 7.23
N ALA A 203 19.15 -14.35 5.93
CA ALA A 203 20.15 -15.05 5.13
C ALA A 203 21.54 -14.44 5.32
N LEU A 204 21.69 -13.14 5.05
CA LEU A 204 22.98 -12.44 5.15
C LEU A 204 23.59 -12.46 6.56
N HIS A 205 22.77 -12.59 7.61
CA HIS A 205 23.23 -12.70 9.00
C HIS A 205 23.36 -14.16 9.48
N GLY A 206 23.14 -15.16 8.62
CA GLY A 206 23.18 -16.57 9.00
C GLY A 206 22.12 -16.99 10.03
N ARG A 207 20.96 -16.29 10.03
CA ARG A 207 19.85 -16.54 10.95
C ARG A 207 18.79 -17.42 10.29
N ALA A 208 18.01 -18.13 11.10
CA ALA A 208 16.85 -18.88 10.63
C ALA A 208 15.90 -18.03 9.80
N ILE A 209 15.44 -18.59 8.67
CA ILE A 209 14.47 -17.96 7.75
C ILE A 209 13.11 -18.62 8.04
N PRO A 210 12.23 -18.00 8.84
CA PRO A 210 10.96 -18.60 9.20
C PRO A 210 9.99 -18.56 8.02
N VAL A 211 9.38 -19.71 7.71
CA VAL A 211 8.33 -19.88 6.70
C VAL A 211 7.09 -20.42 7.37
N TYR A 212 5.97 -19.69 7.27
CA TYR A 212 4.70 -20.09 7.86
C TYR A 212 4.15 -21.36 7.20
N GLY A 213 3.67 -22.32 8.02
CA GLY A 213 3.12 -23.59 7.58
C GLY A 213 4.11 -24.36 6.72
N ARG A 214 3.76 -24.62 5.46
CA ARG A 214 4.62 -25.25 4.45
C ARG A 214 5.09 -24.28 3.36
N GLY A 215 4.74 -22.99 3.49
CA GLY A 215 5.04 -21.97 2.50
C GLY A 215 4.26 -22.10 1.18
N GLU A 216 3.14 -22.83 1.20
CA GLU A 216 2.32 -23.11 0.00
C GLU A 216 1.41 -21.94 -0.40
N ASN A 217 1.25 -20.93 0.46
CA ASN A 217 0.46 -19.74 0.16
C ASN A 217 1.00 -19.03 -1.08
N VAL A 218 0.10 -18.67 -1.99
CA VAL A 218 0.44 -18.01 -3.25
C VAL A 218 0.16 -16.51 -3.14
N ARG A 219 1.11 -15.70 -3.63
CA ARG A 219 0.98 -14.24 -3.69
C ARG A 219 1.37 -13.77 -5.09
N ASP A 220 0.66 -12.76 -5.59
CA ASP A 220 1.06 -12.00 -6.77
C ASP A 220 2.01 -10.87 -6.35
N TRP A 221 3.15 -10.73 -7.04
CA TRP A 221 4.21 -9.80 -6.65
C TRP A 221 4.36 -8.67 -7.66
N LEU A 222 4.19 -7.44 -7.18
CA LEU A 222 4.22 -6.20 -7.94
C LEU A 222 5.44 -5.36 -7.53
N TYR A 223 6.24 -4.93 -8.50
CA TYR A 223 7.37 -4.04 -8.21
C TYR A 223 6.87 -2.66 -7.80
N VAL A 224 7.46 -2.10 -6.73
CA VAL A 224 6.92 -0.90 -6.07
C VAL A 224 6.94 0.36 -6.95
N GLU A 225 7.91 0.47 -7.87
CA GLU A 225 7.98 1.62 -8.79
C GLU A 225 6.93 1.52 -9.89
N ASP A 226 6.65 0.31 -10.40
CA ASP A 226 5.55 0.06 -11.35
C ASP A 226 4.21 0.36 -10.67
N HIS A 227 4.06 -0.01 -9.39
CA HIS A 227 2.88 0.35 -8.62
C HIS A 227 2.75 1.87 -8.46
N ALA A 228 3.83 2.56 -8.09
CA ALA A 228 3.82 4.02 -7.95
C ALA A 228 3.42 4.72 -9.27
N ASP A 229 3.89 4.19 -10.41
CA ASP A 229 3.49 4.69 -11.72
C ASP A 229 1.99 4.49 -11.99
N ALA A 230 1.48 3.29 -11.75
CA ALA A 230 0.06 2.99 -11.89
C ALA A 230 -0.81 3.86 -10.96
N LEU A 231 -0.34 4.15 -9.74
CA LEU A 231 -1.05 5.04 -8.80
C LEU A 231 -1.11 6.50 -9.32
N LEU A 232 -0.01 7.01 -9.87
CA LEU A 232 0.01 8.35 -10.48
C LEU A 232 -0.87 8.41 -11.73
N LEU A 233 -0.90 7.33 -12.51
CA LEU A 233 -1.80 7.20 -13.65
C LEU A 233 -3.27 7.19 -13.20
N ALA A 234 -3.61 6.44 -12.17
CA ALA A 234 -4.96 6.34 -11.61
C ALA A 234 -5.45 7.68 -11.05
N VAL A 235 -4.63 8.44 -10.33
CA VAL A 235 -5.03 9.76 -9.84
C VAL A 235 -5.20 10.78 -10.97
N ALA A 236 -4.43 10.68 -12.04
CA ALA A 236 -4.47 11.61 -13.17
C ALA A 236 -5.62 11.32 -14.15
N ARG A 237 -5.94 10.05 -14.40
CA ARG A 237 -6.87 9.62 -15.47
C ARG A 237 -8.03 8.77 -14.98
N GLY A 238 -7.99 8.27 -13.75
CA GLY A 238 -9.04 7.42 -13.20
C GLY A 238 -10.39 8.10 -13.19
N GLU A 239 -11.42 7.37 -13.60
CA GLU A 239 -12.81 7.85 -13.61
C GLU A 239 -13.33 7.94 -12.16
N PRO A 240 -13.92 9.07 -11.74
CA PRO A 240 -14.51 9.21 -10.41
C PRO A 240 -15.55 8.11 -10.11
N GLY A 241 -15.45 7.53 -8.92
CA GLY A 241 -16.32 6.42 -8.48
C GLY A 241 -15.83 5.04 -8.91
N ARG A 242 -14.80 4.94 -9.76
CA ARG A 242 -14.23 3.66 -10.21
C ARG A 242 -13.23 3.07 -9.22
N SER A 243 -13.15 1.75 -9.25
CA SER A 243 -12.06 0.97 -8.64
C SER A 243 -11.21 0.36 -9.74
N TYR A 244 -9.89 0.28 -9.49
CA TYR A 244 -8.93 -0.37 -10.37
C TYR A 244 -8.05 -1.35 -9.59
N ASN A 245 -7.95 -2.57 -10.08
CA ASN A 245 -7.00 -3.54 -9.58
C ASN A 245 -5.62 -3.32 -10.22
N ILE A 246 -4.55 -3.43 -9.40
CA ILE A 246 -3.17 -3.27 -9.86
C ILE A 246 -2.39 -4.51 -9.42
N GLY A 247 -1.99 -5.35 -10.36
CA GLY A 247 -1.29 -6.62 -10.12
C GLY A 247 -0.06 -6.80 -10.99
N GLY A 248 0.84 -7.68 -10.55
CA GLY A 248 2.11 -7.95 -11.21
C GLY A 248 2.05 -9.10 -12.23
N HIS A 249 0.96 -9.88 -12.30
CA HIS A 249 0.89 -11.15 -13.03
C HIS A 249 2.05 -12.10 -12.69
N ASN A 250 2.50 -12.07 -11.45
CA ASN A 250 3.69 -12.79 -10.99
C ASN A 250 3.36 -13.58 -9.72
N GLU A 251 2.46 -14.54 -9.85
CA GLU A 251 2.06 -15.42 -8.76
C GLU A 251 3.19 -16.38 -8.40
N ARG A 252 3.53 -16.44 -7.09
CA ARG A 252 4.56 -17.33 -6.54
C ARG A 252 4.09 -17.92 -5.22
N ARG A 253 4.40 -19.21 -4.98
CA ARG A 253 4.33 -19.75 -3.63
C ARG A 253 5.41 -19.10 -2.76
N ASN A 254 5.10 -18.87 -1.51
CA ASN A 254 6.05 -18.25 -0.59
C ASN A 254 7.37 -19.05 -0.50
N ILE A 255 7.29 -20.37 -0.45
CA ILE A 255 8.50 -21.23 -0.40
C ILE A 255 9.36 -21.09 -1.66
N ASP A 256 8.74 -21.02 -2.86
CA ASP A 256 9.50 -20.88 -4.12
C ASP A 256 10.20 -19.51 -4.17
N LEU A 257 9.53 -18.47 -3.71
CA LEU A 257 10.13 -17.13 -3.59
C LEU A 257 11.31 -17.12 -2.60
N VAL A 258 11.14 -17.73 -1.42
CA VAL A 258 12.21 -17.84 -0.42
C VAL A 258 13.43 -18.57 -1.01
N HIS A 259 13.20 -19.69 -1.71
CA HIS A 259 14.29 -20.43 -2.37
C HIS A 259 14.97 -19.59 -3.46
N THR A 260 14.19 -18.88 -4.27
CA THR A 260 14.76 -17.99 -5.30
C THR A 260 15.65 -16.90 -4.69
N ILE A 261 15.23 -16.30 -3.58
CA ILE A 261 16.05 -15.29 -2.86
C ILE A 261 17.32 -15.94 -2.31
N CYS A 262 17.24 -17.12 -1.71
CA CYS A 262 18.40 -17.85 -1.21
C CYS A 262 19.40 -18.14 -2.34
N ASP A 263 18.93 -18.62 -3.49
CA ASP A 263 19.79 -18.93 -4.66
C ASP A 263 20.52 -17.69 -5.18
N ILE A 264 19.79 -16.55 -5.29
CA ILE A 264 20.41 -15.29 -5.70
C ILE A 264 21.48 -14.84 -4.70
N ILE A 265 21.23 -15.00 -3.40
CA ILE A 265 22.22 -14.62 -2.38
C ILE A 265 23.41 -15.58 -2.41
N ASP A 266 23.20 -16.89 -2.64
CA ASP A 266 24.29 -17.87 -2.80
C ASP A 266 25.21 -17.50 -3.97
N GLU A 267 24.67 -16.98 -5.08
CA GLU A 267 25.46 -16.50 -6.23
C GLU A 267 26.25 -15.23 -5.88
N MET A 268 25.63 -14.29 -5.16
CA MET A 268 26.22 -12.98 -4.87
C MET A 268 27.18 -12.97 -3.69
N ALA A 269 26.92 -13.78 -2.68
CA ALA A 269 27.65 -13.81 -1.41
C ALA A 269 27.63 -15.25 -0.79
N PRO A 270 28.32 -16.23 -1.42
CA PRO A 270 28.27 -17.62 -1.00
C PRO A 270 28.76 -17.81 0.44
N ARG A 271 28.06 -18.65 1.20
CA ARG A 271 28.45 -19.06 2.56
C ARG A 271 29.46 -20.20 2.53
N ARG A 272 30.27 -20.29 3.62
CA ARG A 272 31.18 -21.44 3.84
C ARG A 272 30.47 -22.69 4.38
N ASP A 273 29.34 -22.46 5.10
CA ASP A 273 28.65 -23.48 5.90
C ASP A 273 27.41 -24.05 5.19
N GLY A 274 27.42 -24.09 3.86
CA GLY A 274 26.32 -24.60 3.03
C GLY A 274 25.41 -23.53 2.47
N PRO A 275 24.45 -23.90 1.62
CA PRO A 275 23.57 -22.96 0.94
C PRO A 275 22.63 -22.24 1.91
N TYR A 276 22.18 -21.05 1.52
CA TYR A 276 21.23 -20.27 2.34
C TYR A 276 19.87 -20.95 2.52
N ARG A 277 19.49 -21.86 1.62
CA ARG A 277 18.28 -22.68 1.78
C ARG A 277 18.27 -23.53 3.05
N ASP A 278 19.44 -23.92 3.56
CA ASP A 278 19.58 -24.69 4.82
C ASP A 278 19.16 -23.88 6.05
N LEU A 279 19.00 -22.56 5.93
CA LEU A 279 18.50 -21.69 6.99
C LEU A 279 16.96 -21.64 7.06
N VAL A 280 16.25 -22.27 6.12
CA VAL A 280 14.78 -22.25 6.09
C VAL A 280 14.24 -23.13 7.23
N GLU A 281 13.39 -22.54 8.06
CA GLU A 281 12.70 -23.23 9.15
C GLU A 281 11.18 -23.04 9.00
N PHE A 282 10.44 -24.16 8.96
CA PHE A 282 8.99 -24.11 8.94
C PHE A 282 8.45 -23.86 10.35
N VAL A 283 7.62 -22.83 10.48
CA VAL A 283 7.00 -22.43 11.74
C VAL A 283 5.48 -22.57 11.68
N THR A 284 4.83 -22.54 12.86
CA THR A 284 3.37 -22.60 12.95
C THR A 284 2.73 -21.50 12.08
N ASP A 285 1.72 -21.88 11.30
CA ASP A 285 1.01 -20.94 10.46
C ASP A 285 0.18 -19.95 11.29
N ARG A 286 -0.02 -18.74 10.76
CA ARG A 286 -0.82 -17.71 11.43
C ARG A 286 -2.32 -18.00 11.29
N PRO A 287 -3.16 -17.61 12.26
CA PRO A 287 -4.62 -17.69 12.14
C PRO A 287 -5.12 -16.89 10.93
N GLY A 288 -6.11 -17.43 10.20
CA GLY A 288 -6.73 -16.74 9.08
C GLY A 288 -5.80 -16.49 7.88
N HIS A 289 -4.76 -17.31 7.70
CA HIS A 289 -3.82 -17.15 6.60
C HIS A 289 -4.44 -17.57 5.28
N ASP A 290 -4.76 -16.62 4.43
CA ASP A 290 -5.35 -16.86 3.12
C ASP A 290 -4.43 -17.68 2.21
N ALA A 291 -5.01 -18.66 1.50
CA ALA A 291 -4.24 -19.60 0.69
C ALA A 291 -3.66 -18.95 -0.57
N ARG A 292 -4.46 -18.14 -1.28
CA ARG A 292 -4.03 -17.58 -2.56
C ARG A 292 -4.63 -16.19 -2.81
N TYR A 293 -3.76 -15.27 -3.25
CA TYR A 293 -4.15 -14.00 -3.86
C TYR A 293 -3.65 -13.95 -5.29
N ALA A 294 -4.53 -13.54 -6.20
CA ALA A 294 -4.23 -13.27 -7.59
C ALA A 294 -5.25 -12.25 -8.11
N ILE A 295 -4.79 -11.19 -8.72
CA ILE A 295 -5.61 -10.04 -9.09
C ILE A 295 -5.62 -9.85 -10.60
N ASP A 296 -6.76 -9.45 -11.16
CA ASP A 296 -6.92 -9.13 -12.58
C ASP A 296 -6.77 -7.62 -12.80
N PRO A 297 -5.67 -7.13 -13.40
CA PRO A 297 -5.46 -5.71 -13.71
C PRO A 297 -6.02 -5.31 -15.10
N ALA A 298 -6.80 -6.14 -15.76
CA ALA A 298 -7.28 -5.89 -17.13
C ALA A 298 -8.06 -4.57 -17.26
N ARG A 299 -8.75 -4.13 -16.20
CA ARG A 299 -9.49 -2.87 -16.22
C ARG A 299 -8.55 -1.68 -16.32
N ILE A 300 -7.55 -1.56 -15.46
CA ILE A 300 -6.62 -0.44 -15.46
C ILE A 300 -5.87 -0.37 -16.79
N THR A 301 -5.41 -1.50 -17.31
CA THR A 301 -4.74 -1.60 -18.62
C THR A 301 -5.64 -1.12 -19.76
N ARG A 302 -6.90 -1.54 -19.79
CA ARG A 302 -7.84 -1.17 -20.88
C ARG A 302 -8.26 0.30 -20.80
N GLU A 303 -8.50 0.83 -19.62
CA GLU A 303 -9.10 2.16 -19.43
C GLU A 303 -8.06 3.27 -19.28
N LEU A 304 -6.88 2.96 -18.72
CA LEU A 304 -5.87 3.97 -18.43
C LEU A 304 -4.57 3.81 -19.24
N GLY A 305 -4.28 2.61 -19.76
CA GLY A 305 -3.11 2.30 -20.58
C GLY A 305 -2.04 1.56 -19.81
#